data_2a2be01386cdf235fc01aaddac595eca
#
_entry.id   2a2be01386cdf235fc01aaddac595eca
#
_cell.length_a   1.000
_cell.length_b   1.000
_cell.length_c   1.000
_cell.angle_alpha   90.00
_cell.angle_beta   90.00
_cell.angle_gamma   90.00
#
_symmetry.space_group_name_H-M   'P 1'
#
loop_
_entity.id
_entity.type
_entity.pdbx_description
1 polymer ?
#
loop_
_entity_poly.entity_id
_entity_poly.type
_entity_poly.pdbx_seq_one_letter_code
_entity_poly.pdbx_strand_id
1 'polypeptide(L)'
;MKKILSILIAFSLINTANAVTRITCIGASITYGATLPDPATQSYPAQLQKLLGEKYSVSNFGVSSATLLRKGDLSYWNTKAYQQALQSKPDVVFVDLGGNDAKLINRVHLGEYEKDYHDLIQSFAQLPSHPRIVLLLPIPSFQADTNHIYDKTIVNSIIPKLRNVAYNEHLEVIDMHSMFVNHESWMPDKIHPNLEGTAMTAKRLYDIIVQPHDKTFDVFSRMNQQFKETDFYGYPCAGFTFDNRDCKVVKPKWAAKGHPWVWRARFWGHEPQTDIALLEHGFHIVYCDVAELLGNNEAIGYWDDFYKMLTNAGLGKKAVLEGMSRGGIYLYNWAAVNPNKVACTYADNALLDLKYWPDSAILKKDFNLTYAGQIGSLKVSPIDKVGQIVKGNFPMLHLSADDDEAVDPSKNTLLFEQKVKELGGSITVIHKPGFKHHPHSLPNPAPIVEFILKATGYAIPFPN
;
A
#
# COMPACT_ATOMS: atom_id res chain seq x y z
N MET A 1 36.31 63.57 28.50
CA MET A 1 36.92 62.47 27.72
C MET A 1 36.06 61.21 27.91
N LYS A 2 35.15 60.94 26.97
CA LYS A 2 34.27 59.70 26.99
C LYS A 2 34.96 58.66 26.12
N LYS A 3 35.35 57.54 26.72
CA LYS A 3 35.86 56.34 25.98
C LYS A 3 34.65 55.53 25.42
N ILE A 4 34.57 55.50 24.11
CA ILE A 4 33.63 54.63 23.39
C ILE A 4 34.24 53.22 23.31
N LEU A 5 33.61 52.23 23.94
CA LEU A 5 34.00 50.83 23.89
C LEU A 5 33.24 50.21 22.71
N SER A 6 33.95 49.94 21.61
CA SER A 6 33.40 49.22 20.46
C SER A 6 33.41 47.73 20.73
N ILE A 7 32.21 47.10 20.90
CA ILE A 7 32.06 45.66 20.98
C ILE A 7 31.94 45.13 19.56
N LEU A 8 32.96 44.42 19.10
CA LEU A 8 32.93 43.61 17.88
C LEU A 8 32.13 42.32 18.18
N ILE A 9 30.92 42.23 17.65
CA ILE A 9 30.15 40.95 17.64
C ILE A 9 30.63 40.14 16.43
N ALA A 10 31.45 39.14 16.69
CA ALA A 10 31.81 38.14 15.68
C ALA A 10 30.61 37.23 15.43
N PHE A 11 29.93 37.40 14.29
CA PHE A 11 28.97 36.41 13.78
C PHE A 11 29.74 35.20 13.28
N SER A 12 29.81 34.14 14.08
CA SER A 12 30.22 32.84 13.61
C SER A 12 29.08 32.27 12.76
N LEU A 13 29.26 32.26 11.44
CA LEU A 13 28.45 31.46 10.51
C LEU A 13 28.67 30.00 10.86
N ILE A 14 27.76 29.44 11.65
CA ILE A 14 27.67 27.98 11.81
C ILE A 14 27.17 27.46 10.48
N ASN A 15 28.11 27.02 9.64
CA ASN A 15 27.81 26.18 8.47
C ASN A 15 27.33 24.85 9.02
N THR A 16 26.00 24.67 9.18
CA THR A 16 25.41 23.36 9.40
C THR A 16 25.55 22.59 8.10
N ALA A 17 26.70 21.91 7.91
CA ALA A 17 26.79 20.88 6.91
C ALA A 17 25.63 19.91 7.20
N ASN A 18 24.66 19.82 6.30
CA ASN A 18 23.59 18.82 6.42
C ASN A 18 24.25 17.45 6.53
N ALA A 19 24.08 16.79 7.67
CA ALA A 19 24.65 15.45 7.87
C ALA A 19 24.10 14.52 6.80
N VAL A 20 25.00 13.76 6.16
CA VAL A 20 24.61 12.76 5.14
C VAL A 20 23.82 11.66 5.81
N THR A 21 22.63 11.36 5.32
CA THR A 21 21.78 10.26 5.80
C THR A 21 22.36 8.92 5.31
N ARG A 22 22.69 8.02 6.24
CA ARG A 22 23.32 6.73 5.94
C ARG A 22 22.26 5.64 5.85
N ILE A 23 22.16 5.01 4.69
CA ILE A 23 21.25 3.91 4.41
C ILE A 23 22.07 2.63 4.29
N THR A 24 21.69 1.62 5.05
CA THR A 24 22.31 0.31 5.06
C THR A 24 21.33 -0.71 4.49
N CYS A 25 21.69 -1.37 3.38
CA CYS A 25 20.92 -2.44 2.79
C CYS A 25 21.55 -3.77 3.19
N ILE A 26 20.86 -4.54 4.03
CA ILE A 26 21.25 -5.91 4.39
C ILE A 26 20.34 -6.90 3.66
N GLY A 27 20.91 -8.03 3.23
CA GLY A 27 20.12 -8.99 2.47
C GLY A 27 20.97 -10.12 1.87
N ALA A 28 20.36 -10.82 0.93
CA ALA A 28 20.97 -11.96 0.25
C ALA A 28 21.53 -11.59 -1.14
N SER A 29 21.40 -12.50 -2.11
CA SER A 29 21.90 -12.34 -3.48
C SER A 29 21.23 -11.18 -4.23
N ILE A 30 19.96 -10.89 -3.95
CA ILE A 30 19.22 -9.79 -4.57
C ILE A 30 19.84 -8.46 -4.15
N THR A 31 20.06 -8.27 -2.86
CA THR A 31 20.75 -7.08 -2.33
C THR A 31 22.18 -6.98 -2.83
N TYR A 32 22.91 -8.11 -2.86
CA TYR A 32 24.27 -8.15 -3.43
C TYR A 32 24.29 -7.70 -4.90
N GLY A 33 23.28 -8.07 -5.68
CA GLY A 33 23.20 -7.85 -7.12
C GLY A 33 23.77 -9.04 -7.92
N ALA A 34 23.52 -10.27 -7.43
CA ALA A 34 23.95 -11.48 -8.13
C ALA A 34 23.37 -11.54 -9.55
N THR A 35 24.12 -12.14 -10.47
CA THR A 35 23.83 -12.23 -11.90
C THR A 35 23.92 -10.93 -12.71
N LEU A 36 24.03 -9.78 -12.06
CA LEU A 36 24.27 -8.53 -12.77
C LEU A 36 25.71 -8.44 -13.25
N PRO A 37 25.95 -7.91 -14.46
CA PRO A 37 27.32 -7.75 -14.98
C PRO A 37 28.24 -6.90 -14.10
N ASP A 38 27.67 -5.86 -13.46
CA ASP A 38 28.41 -5.00 -12.53
C ASP A 38 27.53 -4.67 -11.30
N PRO A 39 27.56 -5.52 -10.25
CA PRO A 39 26.78 -5.27 -9.02
C PRO A 39 27.09 -3.94 -8.34
N ALA A 40 28.33 -3.42 -8.50
CA ALA A 40 28.75 -2.18 -7.86
C ALA A 40 27.96 -0.95 -8.36
N THR A 41 27.47 -0.99 -9.60
CA THR A 41 26.70 0.10 -10.21
C THR A 41 25.26 -0.27 -10.52
N GLN A 42 24.92 -1.57 -10.59
CA GLN A 42 23.65 -2.07 -11.09
C GLN A 42 22.75 -2.71 -10.04
N SER A 43 23.28 -3.07 -8.85
CA SER A 43 22.43 -3.55 -7.76
C SER A 43 21.46 -2.48 -7.31
N TYR A 44 20.30 -2.87 -6.72
CA TYR A 44 19.32 -1.89 -6.27
C TYR A 44 19.89 -0.89 -5.26
N PRO A 45 20.80 -1.24 -4.33
CA PRO A 45 21.42 -0.25 -3.45
C PRO A 45 22.25 0.79 -4.21
N ALA A 46 23.00 0.37 -5.24
CA ALA A 46 23.78 1.28 -6.07
C ALA A 46 22.87 2.22 -6.89
N GLN A 47 21.80 1.70 -7.47
CA GLN A 47 20.82 2.52 -8.18
C GLN A 47 20.05 3.45 -7.23
N LEU A 48 19.73 3.01 -6.01
CA LEU A 48 19.12 3.85 -4.97
C LEU A 48 20.06 5.01 -4.59
N GLN A 49 21.38 4.74 -4.45
CA GLN A 49 22.38 5.80 -4.24
C GLN A 49 22.33 6.86 -5.35
N LYS A 50 22.25 6.42 -6.60
CA LYS A 50 22.17 7.33 -7.75
C LYS A 50 20.90 8.18 -7.72
N LEU A 51 19.75 7.60 -7.38
CA LEU A 51 18.48 8.31 -7.28
C LEU A 51 18.47 9.34 -6.12
N LEU A 52 19.03 8.98 -4.98
CA LEU A 52 19.02 9.82 -3.77
C LEU A 52 20.07 10.95 -3.79
N GLY A 53 21.15 10.79 -4.58
CA GLY A 53 22.23 11.76 -4.69
C GLY A 53 23.10 11.91 -3.41
N GLU A 54 23.86 12.99 -3.33
CA GLU A 54 24.92 13.19 -2.34
C GLU A 54 24.43 13.45 -0.91
N LYS A 55 23.14 13.75 -0.72
CA LYS A 55 22.55 13.92 0.62
C LYS A 55 22.44 12.58 1.38
N TYR A 56 22.63 11.48 0.69
CA TYR A 56 22.51 10.12 1.21
C TYR A 56 23.78 9.33 0.90
N SER A 57 24.06 8.35 1.75
CA SER A 57 25.13 7.37 1.55
C SER A 57 24.53 5.97 1.69
N VAL A 58 24.40 5.24 0.58
CA VAL A 58 23.80 3.91 0.55
C VAL A 58 24.90 2.86 0.53
N SER A 59 24.88 1.96 1.50
CA SER A 59 25.85 0.86 1.62
C SER A 59 25.18 -0.49 1.36
N ASN A 60 25.81 -1.33 0.56
CA ASN A 60 25.37 -2.67 0.22
C ASN A 60 26.09 -3.72 1.06
N PHE A 61 25.36 -4.43 1.90
CA PHE A 61 25.86 -5.54 2.73
C PHE A 61 25.12 -6.87 2.39
N GLY A 62 24.74 -7.04 1.13
CA GLY A 62 24.19 -8.29 0.62
C GLY A 62 25.21 -9.41 0.59
N VAL A 63 24.79 -10.63 0.93
CA VAL A 63 25.62 -11.84 0.86
C VAL A 63 24.83 -12.93 0.12
N SER A 64 25.32 -13.33 -1.06
CA SER A 64 24.64 -14.34 -1.86
C SER A 64 24.38 -15.62 -1.05
N SER A 65 23.19 -16.19 -1.23
CA SER A 65 22.68 -17.38 -0.55
C SER A 65 22.41 -17.25 0.96
N ALA A 66 22.62 -16.08 1.56
CA ALA A 66 22.43 -15.90 3.00
C ALA A 66 20.96 -16.10 3.42
N THR A 67 20.79 -16.74 4.57
CA THR A 67 19.49 -16.93 5.25
C THR A 67 19.35 -15.97 6.43
N LEU A 68 18.11 -15.63 6.77
CA LEU A 68 17.77 -15.01 8.05
C LEU A 68 18.01 -16.00 9.20
N LEU A 69 17.54 -17.24 9.01
CA LEU A 69 17.63 -18.31 10.01
C LEU A 69 19.09 -18.52 10.45
N ARG A 70 19.33 -18.53 11.76
CA ARG A 70 20.64 -18.83 12.35
C ARG A 70 21.10 -20.25 12.01
N LYS A 71 20.15 -21.18 11.87
CA LYS A 71 20.36 -22.58 11.50
C LYS A 71 20.28 -22.85 10.01
N GLY A 72 20.14 -21.81 9.18
CA GLY A 72 20.12 -21.97 7.75
C GLY A 72 21.46 -22.40 7.17
N ASP A 73 21.43 -22.84 5.90
CA ASP A 73 22.60 -23.38 5.19
C ASP A 73 23.75 -22.36 5.07
N LEU A 74 23.43 -21.06 5.01
CA LEU A 74 24.39 -19.96 5.08
C LEU A 74 23.80 -18.81 5.91
N SER A 75 23.96 -18.87 7.21
CA SER A 75 23.41 -17.87 8.11
C SER A 75 24.06 -16.49 7.92
N TYR A 76 23.26 -15.44 7.67
CA TYR A 76 23.74 -14.06 7.55
C TYR A 76 24.48 -13.58 8.80
N TRP A 77 24.10 -14.06 9.97
CA TRP A 77 24.70 -13.74 11.27
C TRP A 77 26.20 -14.04 11.37
N ASN A 78 26.65 -15.05 10.61
CA ASN A 78 28.05 -15.52 10.63
C ASN A 78 28.89 -14.81 9.58
N THR A 79 28.36 -13.81 8.87
CA THR A 79 29.07 -13.12 7.79
C THR A 79 29.82 -11.87 8.29
N LYS A 80 30.87 -11.51 7.59
CA LYS A 80 31.57 -10.23 7.83
C LYS A 80 30.64 -9.04 7.49
N ALA A 81 29.77 -9.20 6.50
CA ALA A 81 28.82 -8.18 6.08
C ALA A 81 27.87 -7.76 7.22
N TYR A 82 27.37 -8.71 8.02
CA TYR A 82 26.55 -8.41 9.19
C TYR A 82 27.30 -7.51 10.20
N GLN A 83 28.56 -7.83 10.53
CA GLN A 83 29.37 -7.03 11.44
C GLN A 83 29.64 -5.62 10.88
N GLN A 84 29.92 -5.53 9.59
CA GLN A 84 30.16 -4.26 8.91
C GLN A 84 28.87 -3.41 8.85
N ALA A 85 27.72 -4.03 8.63
CA ALA A 85 26.44 -3.36 8.64
C ALA A 85 26.13 -2.72 10.01
N LEU A 86 26.39 -3.42 11.12
CA LEU A 86 26.26 -2.86 12.47
C LEU A 86 27.22 -1.68 12.69
N GLN A 87 28.45 -1.76 12.18
CA GLN A 87 29.47 -0.72 12.32
C GLN A 87 29.21 0.50 11.42
N SER A 88 28.36 0.39 10.40
CA SER A 88 28.07 1.49 9.45
C SER A 88 27.32 2.67 10.08
N LYS A 89 26.83 2.52 11.31
CA LYS A 89 26.05 3.53 12.06
C LYS A 89 24.87 4.05 11.22
N PRO A 90 23.98 3.17 10.74
CA PRO A 90 22.91 3.54 9.81
C PRO A 90 21.93 4.51 10.44
N ASP A 91 21.34 5.39 9.62
CA ASP A 91 20.14 6.16 9.93
C ASP A 91 18.88 5.46 9.40
N VAL A 92 19.04 4.62 8.36
CA VAL A 92 17.99 3.74 7.80
C VAL A 92 18.59 2.36 7.51
N VAL A 93 17.84 1.30 7.81
CA VAL A 93 18.20 -0.08 7.45
C VAL A 93 17.07 -0.70 6.62
N PHE A 94 17.37 -1.14 5.41
CA PHE A 94 16.52 -2.03 4.63
C PHE A 94 16.93 -3.47 4.86
N VAL A 95 15.96 -4.33 5.21
CA VAL A 95 16.19 -5.75 5.51
C VAL A 95 15.53 -6.61 4.45
N ASP A 96 16.33 -7.21 3.56
CA ASP A 96 15.93 -8.06 2.44
C ASP A 96 16.41 -9.50 2.65
N LEU A 97 15.91 -10.15 3.70
CA LEU A 97 16.21 -11.54 4.06
C LEU A 97 14.93 -12.38 4.14
N GLY A 98 15.06 -13.66 3.86
CA GLY A 98 13.95 -14.63 3.93
C GLY A 98 13.78 -15.47 2.66
N GLY A 99 14.22 -15.00 1.50
CA GLY A 99 14.10 -15.76 0.26
C GLY A 99 14.80 -17.12 0.31
N ASN A 100 16.05 -17.17 0.78
CA ASN A 100 16.81 -18.41 0.91
C ASN A 100 16.29 -19.36 2.00
N ASP A 101 15.57 -18.83 2.96
CA ASP A 101 14.90 -19.59 4.01
C ASP A 101 13.78 -20.48 3.46
N ALA A 102 13.30 -20.17 2.23
CA ALA A 102 12.35 -20.99 1.49
C ALA A 102 12.95 -22.24 0.82
N LYS A 103 14.27 -22.45 0.81
CA LYS A 103 14.91 -23.68 0.34
C LYS A 103 14.51 -24.86 1.21
N LEU A 104 14.38 -26.06 0.63
CA LEU A 104 13.96 -27.27 1.34
C LEU A 104 14.80 -27.53 2.60
N ILE A 105 16.13 -27.39 2.50
CA ILE A 105 17.06 -27.61 3.61
C ILE A 105 16.81 -26.67 4.80
N ASN A 106 16.29 -25.48 4.57
CA ASN A 106 16.07 -24.44 5.59
C ASN A 106 14.66 -24.49 6.18
N ARG A 107 13.67 -25.02 5.46
CA ARG A 107 12.25 -25.04 5.87
C ARG A 107 12.00 -25.72 7.21
N VAL A 108 12.81 -26.70 7.57
CA VAL A 108 12.70 -27.42 8.85
C VAL A 108 12.93 -26.51 10.06
N HIS A 109 13.54 -25.36 9.85
CA HIS A 109 13.85 -24.36 10.88
C HIS A 109 12.90 -23.17 10.90
N LEU A 110 11.87 -23.12 10.03
CA LEU A 110 10.94 -21.97 9.94
C LEU A 110 10.14 -21.70 11.25
N GLY A 111 10.12 -22.65 12.19
CA GLY A 111 9.59 -22.39 13.53
C GLY A 111 10.38 -21.35 14.33
N GLU A 112 11.65 -21.11 13.99
CA GLU A 112 12.52 -20.14 14.65
C GLU A 112 12.56 -18.78 13.93
N TYR A 113 11.90 -18.66 12.77
CA TYR A 113 12.02 -17.52 11.87
C TYR A 113 11.66 -16.17 12.52
N GLU A 114 10.52 -16.10 13.20
CA GLU A 114 10.07 -14.86 13.84
C GLU A 114 11.01 -14.44 14.97
N LYS A 115 11.50 -15.41 15.75
CA LYS A 115 12.48 -15.15 16.81
C LYS A 115 13.80 -14.64 16.24
N ASP A 116 14.33 -15.31 15.23
CA ASP A 116 15.61 -14.90 14.61
C ASP A 116 15.46 -13.51 13.95
N TYR A 117 14.29 -13.22 13.37
CA TYR A 117 14.01 -11.89 12.81
C TYR A 117 13.93 -10.81 13.89
N HIS A 118 13.22 -11.08 15.00
CA HIS A 118 13.19 -10.19 16.16
C HIS A 118 14.62 -9.88 16.65
N ASP A 119 15.44 -10.91 16.86
CA ASP A 119 16.82 -10.73 17.32
C ASP A 119 17.63 -9.86 16.33
N LEU A 120 17.43 -10.03 15.02
CA LEU A 120 18.10 -9.22 13.99
C LEU A 120 17.68 -7.74 14.10
N ILE A 121 16.38 -7.49 14.21
CA ILE A 121 15.84 -6.14 14.40
C ILE A 121 16.45 -5.50 15.64
N GLN A 122 16.46 -6.20 16.77
CA GLN A 122 17.00 -5.70 18.03
C GLN A 122 18.49 -5.36 17.94
N SER A 123 19.26 -6.12 17.16
CA SER A 123 20.68 -5.82 16.97
C SER A 123 20.95 -4.46 16.29
N PHE A 124 20.02 -4.00 15.43
CA PHE A 124 20.08 -2.68 14.81
C PHE A 124 19.37 -1.61 15.65
N ALA A 125 18.21 -1.91 16.24
CA ALA A 125 17.44 -0.98 17.06
C ALA A 125 18.22 -0.45 18.27
N GLN A 126 19.12 -1.27 18.84
CA GLN A 126 19.97 -0.92 19.97
C GLN A 126 21.20 -0.09 19.59
N LEU A 127 21.45 0.15 18.31
CA LEU A 127 22.57 1.00 17.90
C LEU A 127 22.35 2.44 18.37
N PRO A 128 23.42 3.18 18.73
CA PRO A 128 23.32 4.59 19.14
C PRO A 128 22.67 5.52 18.10
N SER A 129 22.66 5.10 16.83
CA SER A 129 22.00 5.85 15.74
C SER A 129 20.48 5.69 15.72
N HIS A 130 19.91 4.72 16.44
CA HIS A 130 18.47 4.40 16.46
C HIS A 130 17.84 4.42 15.06
N PRO A 131 18.30 3.56 14.14
CA PRO A 131 17.91 3.66 12.73
C PRO A 131 16.43 3.38 12.51
N ARG A 132 15.88 4.01 11.46
CA ARG A 132 14.62 3.56 10.85
C ARG A 132 14.85 2.19 10.23
N ILE A 133 14.09 1.17 10.65
CA ILE A 133 14.18 -0.19 10.12
C ILE A 133 12.97 -0.45 9.24
N VAL A 134 13.20 -0.90 8.01
CA VAL A 134 12.19 -1.18 7.00
C VAL A 134 12.39 -2.62 6.51
N LEU A 135 11.37 -3.44 6.65
CA LEU A 135 11.38 -4.83 6.24
C LEU A 135 10.91 -4.94 4.78
N LEU A 136 11.58 -5.75 3.97
CA LEU A 136 11.18 -6.01 2.60
C LEU A 136 10.66 -7.44 2.51
N LEU A 137 9.43 -7.63 2.02
CA LEU A 137 8.93 -8.96 1.70
C LEU A 137 9.75 -9.55 0.57
N PRO A 138 10.19 -10.81 0.65
CA PRO A 138 10.96 -11.44 -0.42
C PRO A 138 10.20 -11.40 -1.75
N ILE A 139 10.91 -11.10 -2.84
CA ILE A 139 10.34 -11.17 -4.19
C ILE A 139 9.97 -12.61 -4.55
N PRO A 140 9.05 -12.84 -5.53
CA PRO A 140 8.65 -14.19 -5.91
C PRO A 140 9.81 -14.99 -6.50
N SER A 141 9.70 -16.30 -6.47
CA SER A 141 10.53 -17.22 -7.22
C SER A 141 9.68 -17.92 -8.29
N PHE A 142 10.14 -17.87 -9.53
CA PHE A 142 9.49 -18.58 -10.64
C PHE A 142 10.11 -19.97 -10.88
N GLN A 143 10.91 -20.47 -9.94
CA GLN A 143 11.50 -21.80 -9.99
C GLN A 143 10.43 -22.87 -9.76
N ALA A 144 10.44 -23.88 -10.65
CA ALA A 144 9.56 -25.05 -10.53
C ALA A 144 10.08 -26.07 -9.49
N ASP A 145 11.41 -26.12 -9.26
CA ASP A 145 12.03 -27.06 -8.33
C ASP A 145 11.74 -26.67 -6.87
N THR A 146 11.00 -27.53 -6.19
CA THR A 146 10.63 -27.31 -4.79
C THR A 146 11.80 -27.44 -3.80
N ASN A 147 12.96 -27.93 -4.21
CA ASN A 147 14.16 -27.99 -3.36
C ASN A 147 14.88 -26.63 -3.26
N HIS A 148 14.72 -25.79 -4.26
CA HIS A 148 15.25 -24.43 -4.29
C HIS A 148 14.36 -23.44 -3.55
N ILE A 149 14.55 -22.15 -3.81
CA ILE A 149 13.68 -21.08 -3.33
C ILE A 149 12.31 -21.31 -3.95
N TYR A 150 11.35 -21.74 -3.12
CA TYR A 150 10.03 -22.14 -3.58
C TYR A 150 8.97 -21.11 -3.20
N ASP A 151 8.33 -20.54 -4.20
CA ASP A 151 7.43 -19.40 -4.03
C ASP A 151 6.25 -19.69 -3.08
N LYS A 152 5.65 -20.89 -3.15
CA LYS A 152 4.59 -21.26 -2.21
C LYS A 152 5.05 -21.23 -0.75
N THR A 153 6.33 -21.49 -0.46
CA THR A 153 6.86 -21.36 0.90
C THR A 153 7.01 -19.88 1.28
N ILE A 154 7.44 -19.04 0.33
CA ILE A 154 7.51 -17.58 0.54
C ILE A 154 6.11 -17.06 0.89
N VAL A 155 5.12 -17.32 0.05
CA VAL A 155 3.75 -16.80 0.21
C VAL A 155 3.04 -17.36 1.44
N ASN A 156 3.13 -18.68 1.67
CA ASN A 156 2.31 -19.35 2.69
C ASN A 156 2.97 -19.40 4.08
N SER A 157 4.28 -19.15 4.18
CA SER A 157 4.99 -19.29 5.45
C SER A 157 5.85 -18.08 5.80
N ILE A 158 6.65 -17.56 4.88
CA ILE A 158 7.61 -16.50 5.18
C ILE A 158 6.92 -15.13 5.24
N ILE A 159 6.16 -14.75 4.24
CA ILE A 159 5.44 -13.48 4.21
C ILE A 159 4.52 -13.28 5.42
N PRO A 160 3.65 -14.26 5.79
CA PRO A 160 2.82 -14.13 6.99
C PRO A 160 3.62 -13.90 8.27
N LYS A 161 4.73 -14.64 8.46
CA LYS A 161 5.61 -14.47 9.64
C LYS A 161 6.29 -13.10 9.64
N LEU A 162 6.75 -12.63 8.49
CA LEU A 162 7.41 -11.35 8.38
C LEU A 162 6.44 -10.19 8.64
N ARG A 163 5.20 -10.28 8.15
CA ARG A 163 4.13 -9.33 8.48
C ARG A 163 3.79 -9.34 9.98
N ASN A 164 3.74 -10.52 10.60
CA ASN A 164 3.54 -10.64 12.04
C ASN A 164 4.69 -9.98 12.83
N VAL A 165 5.94 -10.17 12.41
CA VAL A 165 7.09 -9.47 12.99
C VAL A 165 6.94 -7.95 12.83
N ALA A 166 6.58 -7.46 11.63
CA ALA A 166 6.39 -6.02 11.38
C ALA A 166 5.33 -5.42 12.30
N TYR A 167 4.21 -6.13 12.48
CA TYR A 167 3.14 -5.72 13.38
C TYR A 167 3.63 -5.65 14.84
N ASN A 168 4.22 -6.72 15.35
CA ASN A 168 4.67 -6.83 16.74
C ASN A 168 5.78 -5.84 17.10
N GLU A 169 6.70 -5.58 16.17
CA GLU A 169 7.82 -4.65 16.34
C GLU A 169 7.46 -3.21 15.91
N HIS A 170 6.22 -2.97 15.48
CA HIS A 170 5.75 -1.68 14.96
C HIS A 170 6.66 -1.10 13.86
N LEU A 171 7.10 -1.92 12.92
CA LEU A 171 7.99 -1.55 11.81
C LEU A 171 7.23 -1.34 10.50
N GLU A 172 7.90 -0.67 9.57
CA GLU A 172 7.45 -0.61 8.18
C GLU A 172 7.75 -1.93 7.49
N VAL A 173 6.84 -2.38 6.65
CA VAL A 173 7.01 -3.52 5.76
C VAL A 173 6.60 -3.13 4.35
N ILE A 174 7.43 -3.45 3.36
CA ILE A 174 7.20 -3.12 1.95
C ILE A 174 7.00 -4.40 1.16
N ASP A 175 5.89 -4.47 0.43
CA ASP A 175 5.54 -5.63 -0.38
C ASP A 175 6.29 -5.61 -1.73
N MET A 176 7.51 -6.16 -1.72
CA MET A 176 8.27 -6.38 -2.94
C MET A 176 7.77 -7.59 -3.73
N HIS A 177 7.07 -8.53 -3.07
CA HIS A 177 6.55 -9.72 -3.73
C HIS A 177 5.52 -9.35 -4.81
N SER A 178 4.48 -8.61 -4.44
CA SER A 178 3.42 -8.20 -5.35
C SER A 178 3.94 -7.37 -6.52
N MET A 179 4.99 -6.55 -6.31
CA MET A 179 5.61 -5.75 -7.36
C MET A 179 6.20 -6.60 -8.49
N PHE A 180 6.70 -7.80 -8.18
CA PHE A 180 7.33 -8.69 -9.16
C PHE A 180 6.37 -9.75 -9.74
N VAL A 181 5.18 -9.92 -9.17
CA VAL A 181 4.18 -10.83 -9.74
C VAL A 181 3.83 -10.39 -11.18
N ASN A 182 3.78 -11.35 -12.10
CA ASN A 182 3.59 -11.14 -13.55
C ASN A 182 4.76 -10.45 -14.27
N HIS A 183 5.93 -10.32 -13.63
CA HIS A 183 7.15 -9.78 -14.23
C HIS A 183 8.28 -10.81 -14.28
N GLU A 184 7.97 -12.05 -14.72
CA GLU A 184 8.98 -13.10 -14.88
C GLU A 184 10.12 -12.68 -15.82
N SER A 185 9.85 -11.81 -16.80
CA SER A 185 10.86 -11.24 -17.71
C SER A 185 11.93 -10.40 -16.98
N TRP A 186 11.63 -9.89 -15.81
CA TRP A 186 12.62 -9.21 -14.96
C TRP A 186 13.56 -10.16 -14.24
N MET A 187 13.30 -11.47 -14.29
CA MET A 187 14.04 -12.50 -13.55
C MET A 187 14.53 -13.63 -14.48
N PRO A 188 15.58 -13.37 -15.28
CA PRO A 188 16.01 -14.28 -16.34
C PRO A 188 16.35 -15.71 -15.88
N ASP A 189 16.87 -15.86 -14.67
CA ASP A 189 17.15 -17.15 -14.03
C ASP A 189 16.04 -17.61 -13.08
N LYS A 190 14.90 -16.91 -13.09
CA LYS A 190 13.69 -17.16 -12.27
C LYS A 190 13.84 -16.85 -10.78
N ILE A 191 14.95 -16.24 -10.35
CA ILE A 191 15.25 -15.90 -8.96
C ILE A 191 15.80 -14.48 -8.83
N HIS A 192 16.73 -14.09 -9.71
CA HIS A 192 17.46 -12.83 -9.57
C HIS A 192 16.99 -11.78 -10.57
N PRO A 193 16.71 -10.56 -10.09
CA PRO A 193 16.30 -9.47 -10.96
C PRO A 193 17.41 -9.05 -11.94
N ASN A 194 17.02 -8.77 -13.17
CA ASN A 194 17.85 -8.07 -14.14
C ASN A 194 17.96 -6.57 -13.82
N LEU A 195 18.61 -5.81 -14.70
CA LEU A 195 18.80 -4.36 -14.49
C LEU A 195 17.46 -3.59 -14.35
N GLU A 196 16.41 -3.98 -15.07
CA GLU A 196 15.09 -3.37 -14.98
C GLU A 196 14.44 -3.67 -13.63
N GLY A 197 14.42 -4.94 -13.20
CA GLY A 197 13.88 -5.33 -11.89
C GLY A 197 14.58 -4.65 -10.71
N THR A 198 15.93 -4.52 -10.77
CA THR A 198 16.68 -3.79 -9.72
C THR A 198 16.41 -2.29 -9.76
N ALA A 199 16.18 -1.70 -10.94
CA ALA A 199 15.80 -0.29 -11.05
C ALA A 199 14.42 -0.03 -10.44
N MET A 200 13.45 -0.92 -10.64
CA MET A 200 12.12 -0.82 -10.04
C MET A 200 12.17 -0.96 -8.53
N THR A 201 13.00 -1.88 -8.01
CA THR A 201 13.26 -2.00 -6.55
C THR A 201 13.84 -0.69 -5.99
N ALA A 202 14.87 -0.16 -6.63
CA ALA A 202 15.50 1.10 -6.21
C ALA A 202 14.52 2.27 -6.24
N LYS A 203 13.66 2.36 -7.26
CA LYS A 203 12.59 3.37 -7.35
C LYS A 203 11.63 3.27 -6.19
N ARG A 204 11.16 2.05 -5.87
CA ARG A 204 10.22 1.83 -4.76
C ARG A 204 10.80 2.29 -3.43
N LEU A 205 12.08 1.96 -3.17
CA LEU A 205 12.76 2.40 -1.95
C LEU A 205 13.05 3.90 -1.94
N TYR A 206 13.34 4.50 -3.10
CA TYR A 206 13.46 5.94 -3.23
C TYR A 206 12.17 6.64 -2.81
N ASP A 207 11.02 6.20 -3.33
CA ASP A 207 9.71 6.77 -2.98
C ASP A 207 9.46 6.72 -1.46
N ILE A 208 9.77 5.60 -0.81
CA ILE A 208 9.65 5.43 0.65
C ILE A 208 10.57 6.38 1.46
N ILE A 209 11.77 6.66 0.94
CA ILE A 209 12.74 7.53 1.64
C ILE A 209 12.38 9.01 1.50
N VAL A 210 11.96 9.43 0.31
CA VAL A 210 11.78 10.87 0.04
C VAL A 210 10.36 11.36 0.34
N GLN A 211 9.40 10.46 0.52
CA GLN A 211 8.02 10.83 0.82
C GLN A 211 7.94 11.60 2.15
N PRO A 212 7.31 12.79 2.16
CA PRO A 212 7.11 13.54 3.39
C PRO A 212 6.09 12.85 4.31
N HIS A 213 6.49 12.58 5.56
CA HIS A 213 5.65 11.99 6.58
C HIS A 213 5.38 12.95 7.73
N ASP A 214 4.21 12.81 8.36
CA ASP A 214 3.90 13.35 9.67
C ASP A 214 4.04 12.25 10.74
N LYS A 215 5.22 12.21 11.37
CA LYS A 215 5.55 11.18 12.39
C LYS A 215 4.83 11.40 13.72
N THR A 216 4.18 12.55 13.90
CA THR A 216 3.48 12.92 15.14
C THR A 216 1.98 12.65 15.07
N PHE A 217 1.46 12.35 13.88
CA PHE A 217 0.06 12.10 13.69
C PHE A 217 -0.28 10.63 14.04
N ASP A 218 -1.23 10.46 14.94
CA ASP A 218 -1.83 9.17 15.26
C ASP A 218 -3.36 9.30 15.29
N VAL A 219 -4.02 8.74 14.29
CA VAL A 219 -5.48 8.79 14.15
C VAL A 219 -6.17 8.08 15.31
N PHE A 220 -5.60 7.01 15.86
CA PHE A 220 -6.21 6.23 16.95
C PHE A 220 -6.37 7.06 18.23
N SER A 221 -5.36 7.86 18.57
CA SER A 221 -5.43 8.76 19.73
C SER A 221 -6.42 9.91 19.54
N ARG A 222 -6.85 10.20 18.30
CA ARG A 222 -7.70 11.34 17.95
C ARG A 222 -9.17 10.98 17.68
N MET A 223 -9.46 9.70 17.38
CA MET A 223 -10.84 9.27 17.05
C MET A 223 -11.80 9.35 18.25
N ASN A 224 -11.31 9.40 19.47
CA ASN A 224 -12.13 9.36 20.70
C ASN A 224 -13.14 8.18 20.70
N GLN A 225 -12.69 6.99 20.23
CA GLN A 225 -13.46 5.76 20.19
C GLN A 225 -12.77 4.69 21.01
N GLN A 226 -13.56 3.86 21.70
CA GLN A 226 -13.03 2.60 22.24
C GLN A 226 -12.97 1.59 21.11
N PHE A 227 -11.83 0.96 20.89
CA PHE A 227 -11.61 0.01 19.81
C PHE A 227 -10.81 -1.21 20.30
N LYS A 228 -10.93 -2.30 19.56
CA LYS A 228 -10.05 -3.45 19.63
C LYS A 228 -9.01 -3.34 18.53
N GLU A 229 -7.73 -3.35 18.91
CA GLU A 229 -6.66 -3.40 17.92
C GLU A 229 -6.43 -4.83 17.44
N THR A 230 -6.23 -4.98 16.14
CA THR A 230 -5.90 -6.24 15.45
C THR A 230 -4.86 -5.96 14.37
N ASP A 231 -4.26 -7.02 13.84
CA ASP A 231 -3.36 -6.94 12.70
C ASP A 231 -4.14 -6.89 11.36
N PHE A 232 -3.73 -5.98 10.47
CA PHE A 232 -4.12 -5.96 9.07
C PHE A 232 -2.87 -6.03 8.20
N TYR A 233 -2.43 -7.22 7.88
CA TYR A 233 -1.26 -7.48 7.03
C TYR A 233 0.04 -6.78 7.47
N GLY A 234 0.26 -6.68 8.77
CA GLY A 234 1.43 -6.00 9.38
C GLY A 234 1.14 -4.58 9.87
N TYR A 235 -0.09 -4.08 9.72
CA TYR A 235 -0.50 -2.73 10.12
C TYR A 235 -1.53 -2.76 11.25
N PRO A 236 -1.46 -1.82 12.22
CA PRO A 236 -2.47 -1.72 13.28
C PRO A 236 -3.85 -1.35 12.72
N CYS A 237 -4.87 -2.13 13.06
CA CYS A 237 -6.26 -1.94 12.68
C CYS A 237 -7.14 -1.77 13.91
N ALA A 238 -7.75 -0.61 14.08
CA ALA A 238 -8.77 -0.36 15.09
C ALA A 238 -10.14 -0.83 14.59
N GLY A 239 -10.75 -1.80 15.27
CA GLY A 239 -12.13 -2.24 15.04
C GLY A 239 -13.04 -1.74 16.15
N PHE A 240 -14.15 -1.08 15.81
CA PHE A 240 -15.08 -0.47 16.75
C PHE A 240 -16.49 -0.36 16.16
N THR A 241 -17.46 -0.09 17.04
CA THR A 241 -18.83 0.21 16.63
C THR A 241 -19.04 1.72 16.67
N PHE A 242 -19.54 2.28 15.56
CA PHE A 242 -19.94 3.68 15.43
C PHE A 242 -21.35 3.74 14.81
N ASP A 243 -22.28 4.42 15.44
CA ASP A 243 -23.70 4.48 15.05
C ASP A 243 -24.33 3.10 14.77
N ASN A 244 -24.03 2.11 15.62
CA ASN A 244 -24.42 0.70 15.47
C ASN A 244 -23.86 0.02 14.21
N ARG A 245 -22.81 0.55 13.59
CA ARG A 245 -22.11 -0.02 12.43
C ARG A 245 -20.74 -0.55 12.80
N ASP A 246 -20.36 -1.69 12.23
CA ASP A 246 -19.00 -2.19 12.34
C ASP A 246 -18.06 -1.31 11.50
N CYS A 247 -17.12 -0.65 12.16
CA CYS A 247 -16.18 0.26 11.56
C CYS A 247 -14.74 -0.17 11.80
N LYS A 248 -13.89 0.13 10.84
CA LYS A 248 -12.45 -0.18 10.92
C LYS A 248 -11.63 1.00 10.42
N VAL A 249 -10.49 1.21 11.06
CA VAL A 249 -9.46 2.17 10.63
C VAL A 249 -8.12 1.49 10.74
N VAL A 250 -7.39 1.40 9.63
CA VAL A 250 -5.99 0.95 9.59
C VAL A 250 -5.10 2.15 9.48
N LYS A 251 -4.07 2.22 10.30
CA LYS A 251 -3.09 3.31 10.22
C LYS A 251 -1.77 2.83 9.61
N PRO A 252 -1.12 3.65 8.76
CA PRO A 252 0.25 3.40 8.32
C PRO A 252 1.21 3.55 9.49
N LYS A 253 2.44 3.09 9.34
CA LYS A 253 3.50 3.32 10.35
C LYS A 253 3.73 4.80 10.57
N TRP A 254 3.82 5.57 9.48
CA TRP A 254 3.84 7.02 9.49
C TRP A 254 2.86 7.55 8.46
N ALA A 255 2.00 8.46 8.89
CA ALA A 255 1.05 9.09 7.99
C ALA A 255 1.77 9.95 6.96
N ALA A 256 1.36 9.91 5.70
CA ALA A 256 1.78 10.91 4.73
C ALA A 256 1.26 12.29 5.16
N LYS A 257 2.02 13.34 4.86
CA LYS A 257 1.68 14.71 5.25
C LYS A 257 0.34 15.12 4.61
N GLY A 258 -0.61 15.56 5.43
CA GLY A 258 -1.99 15.83 5.00
C GLY A 258 -2.95 14.68 5.26
N HIS A 259 -2.45 13.57 5.79
CA HIS A 259 -3.20 12.42 6.32
C HIS A 259 -4.22 11.85 5.33
N PRO A 260 -3.76 11.45 4.12
CA PRO A 260 -4.65 10.89 3.10
C PRO A 260 -5.23 9.55 3.54
N TRP A 261 -6.36 9.21 2.96
CA TRP A 261 -7.05 7.98 3.31
C TRP A 261 -7.91 7.43 2.18
N VAL A 262 -8.11 6.11 2.22
CA VAL A 262 -8.95 5.34 1.31
C VAL A 262 -10.16 4.83 2.08
N TRP A 263 -11.33 5.00 1.50
CA TRP A 263 -12.57 4.43 2.01
C TRP A 263 -12.96 3.21 1.20
N ARG A 264 -12.76 2.06 1.79
CA ARG A 264 -13.18 0.79 1.20
C ARG A 264 -14.68 0.59 1.42
N ALA A 265 -15.44 0.55 0.33
CA ALA A 265 -16.90 0.57 0.37
C ALA A 265 -17.52 -0.75 0.82
N ARG A 266 -16.87 -1.89 0.56
CA ARG A 266 -17.39 -3.24 0.82
C ARG A 266 -16.25 -4.25 0.86
N PHE A 267 -16.55 -5.52 1.24
CA PHE A 267 -15.64 -6.66 1.16
C PHE A 267 -14.31 -6.42 1.87
N TRP A 268 -14.38 -6.11 3.17
CA TRP A 268 -13.22 -5.86 4.00
C TRP A 268 -12.18 -6.98 3.91
N GLY A 269 -10.93 -6.61 3.58
CA GLY A 269 -9.79 -7.53 3.51
C GLY A 269 -9.78 -8.47 2.29
N HIS A 270 -10.74 -8.35 1.36
CA HIS A 270 -10.74 -9.12 0.11
C HIS A 270 -9.85 -8.42 -0.93
N GLU A 271 -8.90 -9.16 -1.53
CA GLU A 271 -7.95 -8.64 -2.53
C GLU A 271 -7.28 -7.32 -2.08
N PRO A 272 -6.53 -7.32 -0.96
CA PRO A 272 -6.11 -6.09 -0.27
C PRO A 272 -4.82 -5.48 -0.83
N GLN A 273 -4.32 -5.90 -1.99
CA GLN A 273 -3.02 -5.50 -2.54
C GLN A 273 -2.90 -3.98 -2.69
N THR A 274 -3.96 -3.32 -3.17
CA THR A 274 -4.02 -1.86 -3.30
C THR A 274 -4.02 -1.17 -1.94
N ASP A 275 -4.83 -1.67 -0.98
CA ASP A 275 -4.87 -1.15 0.39
C ASP A 275 -3.48 -1.19 1.04
N ILE A 276 -2.81 -2.35 0.97
CA ILE A 276 -1.48 -2.57 1.55
C ILE A 276 -0.46 -1.60 0.93
N ALA A 277 -0.45 -1.49 -0.39
CA ALA A 277 0.48 -0.60 -1.09
C ALA A 277 0.24 0.88 -0.74
N LEU A 278 -1.01 1.29 -0.52
CA LEU A 278 -1.33 2.66 -0.09
C LEU A 278 -0.96 2.92 1.39
N LEU A 279 -1.09 1.91 2.27
CA LEU A 279 -0.56 1.99 3.64
C LEU A 279 0.95 2.22 3.64
N GLU A 280 1.70 1.59 2.76
CA GLU A 280 3.14 1.82 2.57
C GLU A 280 3.46 3.26 2.14
N HIS A 281 2.54 3.89 1.40
CA HIS A 281 2.61 5.30 1.03
C HIS A 281 2.04 6.26 2.09
N GLY A 282 1.75 5.76 3.30
CA GLY A 282 1.29 6.58 4.42
C GLY A 282 -0.19 6.97 4.38
N PHE A 283 -0.99 6.31 3.54
CA PHE A 283 -2.45 6.46 3.56
C PHE A 283 -3.06 5.63 4.69
N HIS A 284 -4.20 6.07 5.20
CA HIS A 284 -5.05 5.28 6.10
C HIS A 284 -6.07 4.51 5.27
N ILE A 285 -6.51 3.34 5.74
CA ILE A 285 -7.60 2.60 5.12
C ILE A 285 -8.77 2.55 6.10
N VAL A 286 -9.97 2.90 5.64
CA VAL A 286 -11.15 2.92 6.50
C VAL A 286 -12.31 2.12 5.90
N TYR A 287 -13.19 1.66 6.78
CA TYR A 287 -14.38 0.89 6.45
C TYR A 287 -15.51 1.21 7.41
N CYS A 288 -16.73 1.30 6.88
CA CYS A 288 -17.96 1.39 7.66
C CYS A 288 -19.00 0.48 6.99
N ASP A 289 -19.51 -0.50 7.73
CA ASP A 289 -20.43 -1.49 7.18
C ASP A 289 -21.85 -0.94 7.03
N VAL A 290 -22.28 -0.82 5.78
CA VAL A 290 -23.64 -0.48 5.37
C VAL A 290 -24.16 -1.45 4.31
N ALA A 291 -23.66 -2.68 4.37
CA ALA A 291 -23.75 -3.68 3.30
C ALA A 291 -25.16 -4.04 2.89
N GLU A 292 -26.08 -4.02 3.84
CA GLU A 292 -27.48 -4.40 3.65
C GLU A 292 -28.36 -3.27 3.09
N LEU A 293 -27.83 -2.05 2.96
CA LEU A 293 -28.58 -0.86 2.59
C LEU A 293 -28.43 -0.45 1.11
N LEU A 294 -27.68 -1.20 0.32
CA LEU A 294 -27.47 -1.01 -1.13
C LEU A 294 -27.22 0.47 -1.54
N GLY A 295 -26.52 1.24 -0.70
CA GLY A 295 -26.20 2.65 -0.99
C GLY A 295 -27.41 3.58 -1.04
N ASN A 296 -28.49 3.27 -0.34
CA ASN A 296 -29.65 4.14 -0.16
C ASN A 296 -29.33 5.38 0.70
N ASN A 297 -30.33 6.24 0.95
CA ASN A 297 -30.13 7.46 1.73
C ASN A 297 -29.72 7.20 3.18
N GLU A 298 -30.12 6.09 3.77
CA GLU A 298 -29.71 5.68 5.12
C GLU A 298 -28.20 5.33 5.14
N ALA A 299 -27.73 4.55 4.18
CA ALA A 299 -26.31 4.25 4.02
C ALA A 299 -25.47 5.53 3.85
N ILE A 300 -25.95 6.49 3.05
CA ILE A 300 -25.31 7.78 2.86
C ILE A 300 -25.23 8.55 4.18
N GLY A 301 -26.28 8.52 5.00
CA GLY A 301 -26.31 9.18 6.31
C GLY A 301 -25.25 8.62 7.26
N TYR A 302 -25.15 7.30 7.41
CA TYR A 302 -24.09 6.66 8.21
C TYR A 302 -22.68 7.02 7.73
N TRP A 303 -22.50 7.05 6.42
CA TRP A 303 -21.22 7.44 5.83
C TRP A 303 -20.91 8.93 6.04
N ASP A 304 -21.90 9.82 5.99
CA ASP A 304 -21.67 11.24 6.28
C ASP A 304 -21.24 11.47 7.73
N ASP A 305 -21.81 10.75 8.69
CA ASP A 305 -21.42 10.88 10.10
C ASP A 305 -20.05 10.25 10.37
N PHE A 306 -19.75 9.10 9.76
CA PHE A 306 -18.42 8.48 9.82
C PHE A 306 -17.35 9.39 9.18
N TYR A 307 -17.61 9.99 8.02
CA TYR A 307 -16.72 10.98 7.40
C TYR A 307 -16.44 12.16 8.33
N LYS A 308 -17.44 12.71 8.99
CA LYS A 308 -17.27 13.81 9.97
C LYS A 308 -16.36 13.37 11.12
N MET A 309 -16.58 12.19 11.68
CA MET A 309 -15.76 11.63 12.76
C MET A 309 -14.30 11.52 12.33
N LEU A 310 -14.02 10.94 11.16
CA LEU A 310 -12.68 10.75 10.64
C LEU A 310 -11.95 12.08 10.34
N THR A 311 -12.65 13.03 9.73
CA THR A 311 -12.05 14.35 9.43
C THR A 311 -11.84 15.19 10.68
N ASN A 312 -12.68 15.05 11.70
CA ASN A 312 -12.47 15.64 13.02
C ASN A 312 -11.28 15.01 13.76
N ALA A 313 -11.02 13.72 13.52
CA ALA A 313 -9.80 13.04 14.00
C ALA A 313 -8.54 13.48 13.25
N GLY A 314 -8.68 14.27 12.18
CA GLY A 314 -7.57 14.89 11.45
C GLY A 314 -7.19 14.21 10.15
N LEU A 315 -7.99 13.27 9.63
CA LEU A 315 -7.81 12.76 8.28
C LEU A 315 -8.13 13.84 7.23
N GLY A 316 -7.56 13.70 6.05
CA GLY A 316 -7.71 14.64 4.94
C GLY A 316 -9.18 14.87 4.56
N LYS A 317 -9.53 16.09 4.09
CA LYS A 317 -10.91 16.45 3.73
C LYS A 317 -11.43 15.76 2.48
N LYS A 318 -10.57 15.13 1.68
CA LYS A 318 -10.97 14.38 0.49
C LYS A 318 -10.57 12.93 0.63
N ALA A 319 -11.53 12.04 0.42
CA ALA A 319 -11.34 10.59 0.46
C ALA A 319 -11.02 10.04 -0.93
N VAL A 320 -10.17 9.04 -0.99
CA VAL A 320 -10.15 8.09 -2.11
C VAL A 320 -11.27 7.09 -1.85
N LEU A 321 -12.15 6.85 -2.82
CA LEU A 321 -13.23 5.87 -2.67
C LEU A 321 -12.88 4.62 -3.47
N GLU A 322 -12.83 3.48 -2.79
CA GLU A 322 -12.57 2.16 -3.39
C GLU A 322 -13.80 1.26 -3.29
N GLY A 323 -14.18 0.61 -4.39
CA GLY A 323 -15.31 -0.29 -4.38
C GLY A 323 -15.25 -1.38 -5.43
N MET A 324 -15.26 -2.64 -4.96
CA MET A 324 -15.34 -3.83 -5.80
C MET A 324 -16.80 -4.30 -5.90
N SER A 325 -17.23 -4.81 -7.07
CA SER A 325 -18.56 -5.39 -7.24
C SER A 325 -19.67 -4.46 -6.71
N ARG A 326 -20.48 -4.90 -5.76
CA ARG A 326 -21.50 -4.09 -5.07
C ARG A 326 -20.93 -2.82 -4.41
N GLY A 327 -19.64 -2.79 -4.11
CA GLY A 327 -18.98 -1.60 -3.58
C GLY A 327 -19.18 -0.35 -4.45
N GLY A 328 -19.32 -0.54 -5.77
CA GLY A 328 -19.58 0.55 -6.72
C GLY A 328 -20.83 1.36 -6.42
N ILE A 329 -21.91 0.71 -5.94
CA ILE A 329 -23.16 1.40 -5.60
C ILE A 329 -22.94 2.38 -4.43
N TYR A 330 -22.25 1.94 -3.37
CA TYR A 330 -22.06 2.74 -2.16
C TYR A 330 -21.18 3.94 -2.45
N LEU A 331 -20.02 3.71 -3.06
CA LEU A 331 -19.06 4.78 -3.32
C LEU A 331 -19.64 5.86 -4.24
N TYR A 332 -20.32 5.48 -5.33
CA TYR A 332 -20.84 6.47 -6.28
C TYR A 332 -22.13 7.14 -5.81
N ASN A 333 -22.97 6.46 -5.05
CA ASN A 333 -24.14 7.10 -4.45
C ASN A 333 -23.72 8.16 -3.41
N TRP A 334 -22.67 7.87 -2.61
CA TRP A 334 -22.14 8.86 -1.70
C TRP A 334 -21.42 10.01 -2.44
N ALA A 335 -20.61 9.67 -3.47
CA ALA A 335 -19.93 10.68 -4.28
C ALA A 335 -20.89 11.63 -5.00
N ALA A 336 -22.05 11.15 -5.44
CA ALA A 336 -23.07 11.96 -6.11
C ALA A 336 -23.62 13.09 -5.23
N VAL A 337 -23.72 12.87 -3.92
CA VAL A 337 -24.21 13.88 -2.95
C VAL A 337 -23.07 14.63 -2.24
N ASN A 338 -21.86 14.10 -2.29
CA ASN A 338 -20.66 14.65 -1.64
C ASN A 338 -19.49 14.87 -2.62
N PRO A 339 -19.71 15.43 -3.82
CA PRO A 339 -18.67 15.42 -4.87
C PRO A 339 -17.40 16.18 -4.48
N ASN A 340 -17.51 17.20 -3.62
CA ASN A 340 -16.37 18.00 -3.15
C ASN A 340 -15.49 17.28 -2.09
N LYS A 341 -16.00 16.18 -1.52
CA LYS A 341 -15.29 15.38 -0.51
C LYS A 341 -14.48 14.22 -1.12
N VAL A 342 -14.52 14.03 -2.44
CA VAL A 342 -13.86 12.94 -3.16
C VAL A 342 -12.56 13.44 -3.78
N ALA A 343 -11.48 12.68 -3.58
CA ALA A 343 -10.19 12.91 -4.23
C ALA A 343 -10.12 12.21 -5.60
N CYS A 344 -10.47 10.93 -5.63
CA CYS A 344 -10.63 10.09 -6.82
C CYS A 344 -11.44 8.85 -6.44
N THR A 345 -11.84 8.07 -7.46
CA THR A 345 -12.48 6.77 -7.24
C THR A 345 -11.70 5.65 -7.92
N TYR A 346 -11.69 4.47 -7.29
CA TYR A 346 -11.26 3.21 -7.86
C TYR A 346 -12.42 2.20 -7.74
N ALA A 347 -12.92 1.73 -8.86
CA ALA A 347 -14.03 0.79 -8.94
C ALA A 347 -13.62 -0.45 -9.74
N ASP A 348 -13.95 -1.64 -9.26
CA ASP A 348 -13.51 -2.90 -9.87
C ASP A 348 -14.70 -3.83 -10.10
N ASN A 349 -14.98 -4.17 -11.36
CA ASN A 349 -16.14 -4.94 -11.78
C ASN A 349 -17.42 -4.47 -11.08
N ALA A 350 -17.58 -3.13 -11.04
CA ALA A 350 -18.51 -2.45 -10.16
C ALA A 350 -19.97 -2.59 -10.64
N LEU A 351 -20.87 -2.95 -9.72
CA LEU A 351 -22.31 -2.83 -9.95
C LEU A 351 -22.71 -1.35 -9.85
N LEU A 352 -23.30 -0.83 -10.93
CA LEU A 352 -23.64 0.60 -11.08
C LEU A 352 -25.10 0.81 -11.43
N ASP A 353 -25.82 -0.26 -11.78
CA ASP A 353 -27.27 -0.21 -12.08
C ASP A 353 -28.03 -1.29 -11.31
N LEU A 354 -28.81 -0.85 -10.33
CA LEU A 354 -29.62 -1.72 -9.46
C LEU A 354 -30.74 -2.47 -10.20
N LYS A 355 -31.10 -2.09 -11.43
CA LYS A 355 -32.05 -2.85 -12.26
C LYS A 355 -31.59 -4.29 -12.50
N TYR A 356 -30.28 -4.51 -12.48
CA TYR A 356 -29.67 -5.82 -12.70
C TYR A 356 -29.32 -6.55 -11.41
N TRP A 357 -29.71 -6.00 -10.25
CA TRP A 357 -29.52 -6.68 -8.96
C TRP A 357 -30.48 -7.87 -8.84
N PRO A 358 -30.00 -9.09 -8.56
CA PRO A 358 -30.83 -10.28 -8.61
C PRO A 358 -31.77 -10.44 -7.40
N ASP A 359 -31.41 -9.86 -6.24
CA ASP A 359 -32.20 -10.01 -5.01
C ASP A 359 -33.32 -8.98 -4.92
N SER A 360 -34.49 -9.35 -5.40
CA SER A 360 -35.66 -8.49 -5.40
C SER A 360 -36.23 -8.20 -4.00
N ALA A 361 -35.97 -9.06 -3.02
CA ALA A 361 -36.43 -8.85 -1.65
C ALA A 361 -35.69 -7.72 -0.96
N ILE A 362 -34.35 -7.70 -1.10
CA ILE A 362 -33.51 -6.60 -0.61
C ILE A 362 -33.86 -5.29 -1.28
N LEU A 363 -34.01 -5.27 -2.61
CA LEU A 363 -34.44 -4.05 -3.33
C LEU A 363 -35.76 -3.49 -2.82
N LYS A 364 -36.76 -4.33 -2.63
CA LYS A 364 -38.07 -3.90 -2.12
C LYS A 364 -37.95 -3.32 -0.72
N LYS A 365 -37.20 -3.97 0.17
CA LYS A 365 -37.00 -3.49 1.54
C LYS A 365 -36.26 -2.16 1.56
N ASP A 366 -35.09 -2.08 0.93
CA ASP A 366 -34.17 -0.94 1.07
C ASP A 366 -34.64 0.32 0.35
N PHE A 367 -35.49 0.17 -0.67
CA PHE A 367 -36.04 1.28 -1.42
C PHE A 367 -37.56 1.42 -1.27
N ASN A 368 -38.17 0.70 -0.32
CA ASN A 368 -39.61 0.71 -0.01
C ASN A 368 -40.48 0.50 -1.27
N LEU A 369 -40.18 -0.55 -2.05
CA LEU A 369 -40.83 -0.84 -3.32
C LEU A 369 -41.97 -1.84 -3.13
N THR A 370 -43.06 -1.67 -3.90
CA THR A 370 -44.16 -2.63 -4.01
C THR A 370 -43.72 -3.86 -4.84
N TYR A 371 -42.94 -3.63 -5.90
CA TYR A 371 -42.29 -4.66 -6.71
C TYR A 371 -40.90 -4.20 -7.22
N ALA A 372 -40.00 -5.13 -7.45
CA ALA A 372 -38.61 -4.83 -7.76
C ALA A 372 -38.40 -3.98 -9.03
N GLY A 373 -39.26 -4.13 -10.04
CA GLY A 373 -39.14 -3.36 -11.29
C GLY A 373 -39.29 -1.85 -11.13
N GLN A 374 -39.88 -1.37 -10.01
CA GLN A 374 -39.94 0.06 -9.71
C GLN A 374 -38.55 0.71 -9.53
N ILE A 375 -37.51 -0.05 -9.23
CA ILE A 375 -36.17 0.49 -9.00
C ILE A 375 -35.66 1.35 -10.17
N GLY A 376 -36.03 0.97 -11.38
CA GLY A 376 -35.63 1.70 -12.60
C GLY A 376 -36.21 3.11 -12.73
N SER A 377 -37.38 3.37 -12.08
CA SER A 377 -38.04 4.67 -12.09
C SER A 377 -37.55 5.61 -11.00
N LEU A 378 -36.91 5.08 -9.92
CA LEU A 378 -36.47 5.86 -8.76
C LEU A 378 -35.20 6.68 -8.99
N LYS A 379 -34.45 6.40 -10.04
CA LYS A 379 -33.17 7.08 -10.34
C LYS A 379 -32.18 7.05 -9.19
N VAL A 380 -32.06 5.90 -8.51
CA VAL A 380 -31.23 5.71 -7.32
C VAL A 380 -29.87 5.06 -7.61
N SER A 381 -29.70 4.50 -8.80
CA SER A 381 -28.46 3.86 -9.24
C SER A 381 -27.38 4.88 -9.57
N PRO A 382 -26.08 4.56 -9.40
CA PRO A 382 -24.98 5.40 -9.86
C PRO A 382 -25.11 5.83 -11.33
N ILE A 383 -25.54 4.93 -12.20
CA ILE A 383 -25.73 5.17 -13.63
C ILE A 383 -26.76 6.28 -13.92
N ASP A 384 -27.70 6.50 -13.01
CA ASP A 384 -28.70 7.56 -13.10
C ASP A 384 -28.18 8.92 -12.59
N LYS A 385 -27.10 8.90 -11.80
CA LYS A 385 -26.52 10.07 -11.10
C LYS A 385 -25.20 10.57 -11.71
N VAL A 386 -24.83 10.09 -12.89
CA VAL A 386 -23.53 10.45 -13.52
C VAL A 386 -23.37 11.97 -13.61
N GLY A 387 -24.45 12.72 -13.92
CA GLY A 387 -24.40 14.18 -13.98
C GLY A 387 -24.04 14.87 -12.65
N GLN A 388 -24.40 14.28 -11.51
CA GLN A 388 -24.00 14.77 -10.18
C GLN A 388 -22.54 14.37 -9.87
N ILE A 389 -22.17 13.14 -10.22
CA ILE A 389 -20.82 12.58 -9.99
C ILE A 389 -19.77 13.40 -10.75
N VAL A 390 -20.01 13.69 -12.02
CA VAL A 390 -19.08 14.46 -12.88
C VAL A 390 -18.87 15.90 -12.38
N LYS A 391 -19.85 16.51 -11.72
CA LYS A 391 -19.69 17.83 -11.10
C LYS A 391 -18.59 17.90 -10.05
N GLY A 392 -18.20 16.76 -9.47
CA GLY A 392 -17.07 16.69 -8.51
C GLY A 392 -15.70 16.90 -9.15
N ASN A 393 -15.61 16.78 -10.45
CA ASN A 393 -14.38 16.95 -11.24
C ASN A 393 -13.18 16.14 -10.66
N PHE A 394 -13.47 14.97 -10.09
CA PHE A 394 -12.43 14.04 -9.62
C PHE A 394 -12.17 12.97 -10.67
N PRO A 395 -10.91 12.50 -10.80
CA PRO A 395 -10.59 11.41 -11.73
C PRO A 395 -11.15 10.08 -11.23
N MET A 396 -11.57 9.24 -12.17
CA MET A 396 -12.13 7.91 -11.92
C MET A 396 -11.29 6.84 -12.60
N LEU A 397 -11.01 5.74 -11.88
CA LEU A 397 -10.39 4.53 -12.42
C LEU A 397 -11.35 3.37 -12.26
N HIS A 398 -11.58 2.64 -13.35
CA HIS A 398 -12.28 1.36 -13.32
C HIS A 398 -11.38 0.23 -13.78
N LEU A 399 -11.47 -0.93 -13.13
CA LEU A 399 -11.10 -2.21 -13.72
C LEU A 399 -12.36 -2.88 -14.24
N SER A 400 -12.28 -3.47 -15.42
CA SER A 400 -13.40 -4.16 -16.06
C SER A 400 -12.94 -5.51 -16.60
N ALA A 401 -13.46 -6.59 -16.03
CA ALA A 401 -13.29 -7.92 -16.60
C ALA A 401 -14.24 -8.08 -17.79
N ASP A 402 -13.68 -8.42 -18.95
CA ASP A 402 -14.45 -8.38 -20.20
C ASP A 402 -15.47 -9.53 -20.30
N ASP A 403 -15.23 -10.65 -19.60
CA ASP A 403 -16.09 -11.85 -19.56
C ASP A 403 -16.87 -11.96 -18.23
N ASP A 404 -17.15 -10.82 -17.56
CA ASP A 404 -17.91 -10.80 -16.31
C ASP A 404 -19.41 -11.05 -16.56
N GLU A 405 -19.87 -12.24 -16.18
CA GLU A 405 -21.27 -12.64 -16.27
C GLU A 405 -22.10 -12.24 -15.03
N ALA A 406 -21.45 -11.96 -13.91
CA ALA A 406 -22.10 -11.59 -12.65
C ALA A 406 -22.48 -10.10 -12.61
N VAL A 407 -21.58 -9.24 -13.10
CA VAL A 407 -21.79 -7.81 -13.27
C VAL A 407 -21.43 -7.44 -14.71
N ASP A 408 -22.38 -7.64 -15.63
CA ASP A 408 -22.21 -7.40 -17.06
C ASP A 408 -21.61 -6.01 -17.34
N PRO A 409 -20.38 -5.92 -17.87
CA PRO A 409 -19.72 -4.64 -18.08
C PRO A 409 -20.49 -3.73 -19.04
N SER A 410 -21.19 -4.27 -20.02
CA SER A 410 -21.99 -3.48 -20.99
C SER A 410 -23.12 -2.70 -20.34
N LYS A 411 -23.62 -3.17 -19.20
CA LYS A 411 -24.70 -2.54 -18.43
C LYS A 411 -24.20 -1.70 -17.25
N ASN A 412 -22.96 -1.85 -16.89
CA ASN A 412 -22.33 -1.20 -15.73
C ASN A 412 -21.16 -0.33 -16.16
N THR A 413 -19.93 -0.81 -16.13
CA THR A 413 -18.72 -0.01 -16.33
C THR A 413 -18.69 0.67 -17.70
N LEU A 414 -18.98 -0.01 -18.80
CA LEU A 414 -18.88 0.56 -20.15
C LEU A 414 -19.96 1.61 -20.40
N LEU A 415 -21.20 1.36 -19.94
CA LEU A 415 -22.28 2.35 -20.01
C LEU A 415 -22.00 3.57 -19.13
N PHE A 416 -21.41 3.35 -17.94
CA PHE A 416 -21.02 4.43 -17.04
C PHE A 416 -19.90 5.28 -17.65
N GLU A 417 -18.88 4.65 -18.21
CA GLU A 417 -17.78 5.30 -18.94
C GLU A 417 -18.28 6.18 -20.06
N GLN A 418 -19.17 5.63 -20.93
CA GLN A 418 -19.78 6.39 -22.00
C GLN A 418 -20.46 7.67 -21.49
N LYS A 419 -21.32 7.52 -20.47
CA LYS A 419 -22.04 8.67 -19.88
C LYS A 419 -21.12 9.70 -19.22
N VAL A 420 -20.06 9.24 -18.53
CA VAL A 420 -19.07 10.15 -17.94
C VAL A 420 -18.36 10.95 -19.03
N LYS A 421 -17.92 10.31 -20.10
CA LYS A 421 -17.24 10.95 -21.23
C LYS A 421 -18.14 11.93 -21.98
N GLU A 422 -19.41 11.56 -22.21
CA GLU A 422 -20.42 12.43 -22.83
C GLU A 422 -20.64 13.73 -22.03
N LEU A 423 -20.48 13.67 -20.70
CA LEU A 423 -20.59 14.82 -19.82
C LEU A 423 -19.26 15.54 -19.54
N GLY A 424 -18.19 15.16 -20.25
CA GLY A 424 -16.84 15.77 -20.09
C GLY A 424 -16.10 15.37 -18.84
N GLY A 425 -16.52 14.30 -18.15
CA GLY A 425 -15.83 13.78 -16.98
C GLY A 425 -14.57 12.99 -17.32
N SER A 426 -13.68 12.81 -16.33
CA SER A 426 -12.42 12.05 -16.46
C SER A 426 -12.59 10.64 -15.91
N ILE A 427 -12.49 9.64 -16.78
CA ILE A 427 -12.52 8.22 -16.41
C ILE A 427 -11.49 7.45 -17.25
N THR A 428 -10.76 6.56 -16.58
CA THR A 428 -9.87 5.56 -17.20
C THR A 428 -10.43 4.18 -16.92
N VAL A 429 -10.48 3.31 -17.91
CA VAL A 429 -10.87 1.91 -17.75
C VAL A 429 -9.68 1.04 -18.13
N ILE A 430 -9.28 0.17 -17.21
CA ILE A 430 -8.32 -0.90 -17.45
C ILE A 430 -9.12 -2.17 -17.70
N HIS A 431 -9.02 -2.71 -18.91
CA HIS A 431 -9.66 -3.95 -19.29
C HIS A 431 -8.86 -5.16 -18.82
N LYS A 432 -9.57 -6.21 -18.39
CA LYS A 432 -9.00 -7.52 -18.05
C LYS A 432 -9.56 -8.59 -19.03
N PRO A 433 -8.96 -8.72 -20.22
CA PRO A 433 -9.44 -9.66 -21.25
C PRO A 433 -9.39 -11.11 -20.74
N GLY A 434 -10.46 -11.88 -20.96
CA GLY A 434 -10.57 -13.28 -20.55
C GLY A 434 -10.82 -13.50 -19.05
N PHE A 435 -10.94 -12.41 -18.26
CA PHE A 435 -11.29 -12.52 -16.85
C PHE A 435 -12.80 -12.45 -16.65
N LYS A 436 -13.27 -13.23 -15.69
CA LYS A 436 -14.63 -13.19 -15.15
C LYS A 436 -14.70 -12.22 -13.96
N HIS A 437 -15.78 -12.29 -13.17
CA HIS A 437 -15.99 -11.41 -12.00
C HIS A 437 -14.84 -11.45 -10.98
N HIS A 438 -14.19 -12.59 -10.85
CA HIS A 438 -13.04 -12.79 -9.97
C HIS A 438 -11.80 -13.24 -10.78
N PRO A 439 -10.57 -12.94 -10.29
CA PRO A 439 -10.24 -12.12 -9.13
C PRO A 439 -10.46 -10.62 -9.37
N HIS A 440 -10.76 -9.90 -8.29
CA HIS A 440 -10.69 -8.43 -8.28
C HIS A 440 -9.25 -7.94 -8.18
N SER A 441 -9.06 -6.62 -8.27
CA SER A 441 -7.75 -5.96 -8.24
C SER A 441 -6.82 -6.43 -9.38
N LEU A 442 -5.55 -6.14 -9.21
CA LEU A 442 -4.45 -6.65 -10.04
C LEU A 442 -3.48 -7.37 -9.12
N PRO A 443 -2.89 -8.51 -9.53
CA PRO A 443 -1.84 -9.18 -8.73
C PRO A 443 -0.69 -8.22 -8.38
N ASN A 444 -0.26 -7.38 -9.32
CA ASN A 444 0.57 -6.21 -9.08
C ASN A 444 -0.32 -4.96 -9.08
N PRO A 445 -0.55 -4.29 -7.93
CA PRO A 445 -1.45 -3.15 -7.83
C PRO A 445 -0.87 -1.83 -8.33
N ALA A 446 0.37 -1.80 -8.82
CA ALA A 446 1.08 -0.57 -9.19
C ALA A 446 0.28 0.36 -10.11
N PRO A 447 -0.42 -0.09 -11.17
CA PRO A 447 -1.21 0.81 -12.01
C PRO A 447 -2.34 1.54 -11.25
N ILE A 448 -2.97 0.86 -10.28
CA ILE A 448 -4.03 1.44 -9.44
C ILE A 448 -3.43 2.44 -8.47
N VAL A 449 -2.34 2.05 -7.80
CA VAL A 449 -1.63 2.88 -6.82
C VAL A 449 -1.09 4.15 -7.48
N GLU A 450 -0.43 4.05 -8.63
CA GLU A 450 0.08 5.19 -9.39
C GLU A 450 -1.04 6.17 -9.79
N PHE A 451 -2.18 5.65 -10.23
CA PHE A 451 -3.35 6.48 -10.51
C PHE A 451 -3.79 7.25 -9.25
N ILE A 452 -3.93 6.57 -8.11
CA ILE A 452 -4.37 7.19 -6.85
C ILE A 452 -3.35 8.23 -6.37
N LEU A 453 -2.06 7.89 -6.36
CA LEU A 453 -1.00 8.82 -5.95
C LEU A 453 -0.97 10.07 -6.83
N LYS A 454 -1.13 9.91 -8.15
CA LYS A 454 -1.21 11.04 -9.09
C LYS A 454 -2.45 11.89 -8.85
N ALA A 455 -3.61 11.27 -8.70
CA ALA A 455 -4.89 11.95 -8.48
C ALA A 455 -4.93 12.73 -7.15
N THR A 456 -4.21 12.25 -6.14
CA THR A 456 -4.16 12.84 -4.80
C THR A 456 -2.96 13.78 -4.58
N GLY A 457 -2.04 13.86 -5.55
CA GLY A 457 -0.84 14.71 -5.45
C GLY A 457 0.30 14.12 -4.62
N TYR A 458 0.26 12.80 -4.36
CA TYR A 458 1.31 12.08 -3.62
C TYR A 458 2.29 11.32 -4.52
N ALA A 459 2.12 11.39 -5.85
CA ALA A 459 3.10 10.84 -6.78
C ALA A 459 4.44 11.58 -6.64
N ILE A 460 5.51 10.82 -6.44
CA ILE A 460 6.85 11.35 -6.32
C ILE A 460 7.47 11.44 -7.72
N PRO A 461 7.89 12.64 -8.17
CA PRO A 461 8.56 12.79 -9.44
C PRO A 461 9.87 11.99 -9.46
N PHE A 462 10.14 11.30 -10.58
CA PHE A 462 11.44 10.67 -10.79
C PHE A 462 12.50 11.76 -10.93
N PRO A 463 13.66 11.65 -10.29
CA PRO A 463 14.79 12.53 -10.59
C PRO A 463 15.24 12.27 -12.05
N ASN A 464 15.37 13.32 -12.85
CA ASN A 464 15.84 13.29 -14.22
C ASN A 464 17.31 12.83 -14.30
#